data_c9bc936bee052d0dbfe6a0845c91a35b
#
_entry.id   c9bc936bee052d0dbfe6a0845c91a35b
#
_cell.length_a   1.000
_cell.length_b   1.000
_cell.length_c   1.000
_cell.angle_alpha   90.00
_cell.angle_beta   90.00
_cell.angle_gamma   90.00
#
_symmetry.space_group_name_H-M   'P 1'
#
loop_
_entity.id
_entity.type
_entity.pdbx_description
1 polymer ?
#
loop_
_entity_poly.entity_id
_entity_poly.type
_entity_poly.pdbx_seq_one_letter_code
_entity_poly.pdbx_strand_id
1 'polypeptide(L)'
;MSDTLLDKNKIWQQIDDEKENMLQLWQELVNVDCGSGNKAGVDFIAQKIEAILKTLGFATTQVEFEKAGNTLVGKIGDTSKDFIVLLGHMDTVFKDGTVAERPFKIVDGKACGPGCLDMKGGIVIMLTALKVLLANNYSKHGIKVILAGDEEVAHYLSNASETILGKARVLWQHLTLKPVSWIRVLSPDARADMNLPWKPMVAAHT
;
A
#
# COMPACT_ATOMS: atom_id res chain seq x y z
N MET A 1 -24.55 -13.12 -14.37
CA MET A 1 -24.29 -11.70 -14.16
C MET A 1 -23.32 -11.26 -15.24
N SER A 2 -23.69 -10.30 -16.09
CA SER A 2 -22.84 -9.86 -17.20
C SER A 2 -21.56 -9.27 -16.63
N ASP A 3 -20.41 -9.77 -17.09
CA ASP A 3 -19.09 -9.16 -16.87
C ASP A 3 -19.17 -7.73 -17.50
N THR A 4 -19.53 -6.74 -16.72
CA THR A 4 -19.51 -5.35 -17.19
C THR A 4 -18.05 -5.00 -17.33
N LEU A 5 -17.52 -5.06 -18.55
CA LEU A 5 -16.16 -4.62 -18.87
C LEU A 5 -16.02 -3.20 -18.37
N LEU A 6 -15.07 -3.00 -17.47
CA LEU A 6 -14.73 -1.67 -16.98
C LEU A 6 -14.28 -0.79 -18.15
N ASP A 7 -14.90 0.37 -18.32
CA ASP A 7 -14.49 1.34 -19.34
C ASP A 7 -13.13 1.94 -18.92
N LYS A 8 -12.09 1.52 -19.62
CA LYS A 8 -10.70 1.93 -19.33
C LYS A 8 -10.54 3.46 -19.44
N ASN A 9 -11.15 4.09 -20.42
CA ASN A 9 -10.99 5.54 -20.63
C ASN A 9 -11.65 6.31 -19.47
N LYS A 10 -12.82 5.85 -19.03
CA LYS A 10 -13.50 6.41 -17.86
C LYS A 10 -12.66 6.25 -16.58
N ILE A 11 -12.04 5.09 -16.39
CA ILE A 11 -11.17 4.83 -15.23
C ILE A 11 -9.96 5.76 -15.24
N TRP A 12 -9.29 5.90 -16.39
CA TRP A 12 -8.15 6.80 -16.49
C TRP A 12 -8.52 8.25 -16.22
N GLN A 13 -9.66 8.72 -16.77
CA GLN A 13 -10.16 10.07 -16.48
C GLN A 13 -10.42 10.26 -14.98
N GLN A 14 -11.06 9.29 -14.33
CA GLN A 14 -11.31 9.37 -12.88
C GLN A 14 -10.02 9.37 -12.05
N ILE A 15 -8.97 8.67 -12.49
CA ILE A 15 -7.65 8.74 -11.85
C ILE A 15 -7.03 10.12 -12.03
N ASP A 16 -7.12 10.69 -13.23
CA ASP A 16 -6.60 12.04 -13.49
C ASP A 16 -7.33 13.11 -12.66
N ASP A 17 -8.65 12.96 -12.47
CA ASP A 17 -9.46 13.84 -11.62
C ASP A 17 -9.07 13.77 -10.14
N GLU A 18 -8.47 12.66 -9.68
CA GLU A 18 -7.98 12.49 -8.31
C GLU A 18 -6.58 13.06 -8.05
N LYS A 19 -5.91 13.62 -9.04
CA LYS A 19 -4.50 14.04 -8.95
C LYS A 19 -4.22 14.96 -7.76
N GLU A 20 -5.06 15.95 -7.52
CA GLU A 20 -4.87 16.90 -6.40
C GLU A 20 -5.07 16.20 -5.05
N ASN A 21 -6.09 15.36 -4.92
CA ASN A 21 -6.34 14.55 -3.72
C ASN A 21 -5.18 13.59 -3.45
N MET A 22 -4.62 12.98 -4.50
CA MET A 22 -3.45 12.12 -4.39
C MET A 22 -2.24 12.90 -3.86
N LEU A 23 -1.95 14.07 -4.41
CA LEU A 23 -0.82 14.90 -3.98
C LEU A 23 -1.00 15.36 -2.52
N GLN A 24 -2.20 15.77 -2.13
CA GLN A 24 -2.50 16.16 -0.76
C GLN A 24 -2.31 15.00 0.21
N LEU A 25 -2.90 13.84 -0.08
CA LEU A 25 -2.73 12.66 0.76
C LEU A 25 -1.26 12.24 0.86
N TRP A 26 -0.53 12.28 -0.26
CA TRP A 26 0.89 11.93 -0.29
C TRP A 26 1.70 12.87 0.62
N GLN A 27 1.47 14.18 0.52
CA GLN A 27 2.08 15.17 1.40
C GLN A 27 1.74 14.91 2.87
N GLU A 28 0.49 14.62 3.19
CA GLU A 28 0.06 14.32 4.56
C GLU A 28 0.78 13.09 5.12
N LEU A 29 0.90 12.02 4.34
CA LEU A 29 1.58 10.81 4.79
C LEU A 29 3.10 11.01 4.89
N VAL A 30 3.72 11.71 3.95
CA VAL A 30 5.18 11.94 3.94
C VAL A 30 5.61 12.84 5.10
N ASN A 31 4.79 13.80 5.46
CA ASN A 31 5.08 14.74 6.56
C ASN A 31 4.83 14.16 7.97
N VAL A 32 4.85 12.84 8.09
CA VAL A 32 4.83 12.12 9.38
C VAL A 32 6.13 11.36 9.54
N ASP A 33 6.88 11.62 10.61
CA ASP A 33 8.00 10.77 11.00
C ASP A 33 7.46 9.41 11.44
N CYS A 34 7.81 8.35 10.71
CA CYS A 34 7.33 6.99 10.93
C CYS A 34 8.43 5.95 10.62
N GLY A 35 9.64 6.17 11.13
CA GLY A 35 10.66 5.14 11.12
C GLY A 35 10.17 3.88 11.84
N SER A 36 10.67 2.68 11.48
CA SER A 36 10.21 1.41 12.05
C SER A 36 10.21 1.37 13.59
N GLY A 37 11.11 2.12 14.23
CA GLY A 37 11.15 2.28 15.69
C GLY A 37 10.16 3.30 16.26
N ASN A 38 9.53 4.11 15.42
CA ASN A 38 8.54 5.11 15.83
C ASN A 38 7.12 4.54 15.74
N LYS A 39 6.76 3.70 16.71
CA LYS A 39 5.43 3.09 16.77
C LYS A 39 4.30 4.13 16.65
N ALA A 40 4.41 5.25 17.37
CA ALA A 40 3.37 6.27 17.37
C ALA A 40 3.14 6.90 15.99
N GLY A 41 4.21 7.17 15.24
CA GLY A 41 4.14 7.70 13.89
C GLY A 41 3.56 6.68 12.91
N VAL A 42 3.97 5.42 12.99
CA VAL A 42 3.42 4.35 12.15
C VAL A 42 1.94 4.11 12.46
N ASP A 43 1.55 4.06 13.73
CA ASP A 43 0.15 3.87 14.14
C ASP A 43 -0.74 5.04 13.69
N PHE A 44 -0.21 6.26 13.68
CA PHE A 44 -0.91 7.43 13.14
C PHE A 44 -1.17 7.29 11.63
N ILE A 45 -0.16 6.82 10.87
CA ILE A 45 -0.33 6.49 9.44
C ILE A 45 -1.38 5.39 9.27
N ALA A 46 -1.32 4.33 10.08
CA ALA A 46 -2.29 3.23 10.04
C ALA A 46 -3.72 3.74 10.26
N GLN A 47 -3.94 4.61 11.24
CA GLN A 47 -5.25 5.20 11.54
C GLN A 47 -5.78 6.05 10.37
N LYS A 48 -4.94 6.86 9.74
CA LYS A 48 -5.33 7.65 8.55
C LYS A 48 -5.77 6.74 7.40
N ILE A 49 -4.98 5.72 7.09
CA ILE A 49 -5.29 4.77 6.01
C ILE A 49 -6.54 3.95 6.36
N GLU A 50 -6.68 3.52 7.60
CA GLU A 50 -7.86 2.81 8.07
C GLU A 50 -9.14 3.62 7.89
N ALA A 51 -9.12 4.91 8.23
CA ALA A 51 -10.25 5.79 8.01
C ALA A 51 -10.66 5.85 6.53
N ILE A 52 -9.69 5.95 5.61
CA ILE A 52 -9.94 5.93 4.17
C ILE A 52 -10.54 4.58 3.75
N LEU A 53 -9.95 3.46 4.17
CA LEU A 53 -10.45 2.13 3.83
C LEU A 53 -11.89 1.92 4.33
N LYS A 54 -12.23 2.42 5.54
CA LYS A 54 -13.59 2.38 6.07
C LYS A 54 -14.58 3.19 5.20
N THR A 55 -14.19 4.36 4.71
CA THR A 55 -15.05 5.14 3.78
C THR A 55 -15.26 4.42 2.45
N LEU A 56 -14.31 3.58 2.03
CA LEU A 56 -14.43 2.73 0.84
C LEU A 56 -15.21 1.44 1.09
N GLY A 57 -15.71 1.20 2.32
CA GLY A 57 -16.51 0.05 2.66
C GLY A 57 -15.70 -1.18 3.12
N PHE A 58 -14.42 -1.05 3.38
CA PHE A 58 -13.61 -2.15 3.93
C PHE A 58 -13.94 -2.41 5.40
N ALA A 59 -14.05 -3.68 5.77
CA ALA A 59 -13.93 -4.12 7.16
C ALA A 59 -12.44 -4.13 7.52
N THR A 60 -12.06 -3.39 8.56
CA THR A 60 -10.66 -3.21 8.96
C THR A 60 -10.37 -3.82 10.32
N THR A 61 -9.12 -4.20 10.55
CA THR A 61 -8.58 -4.68 11.82
C THR A 61 -7.12 -4.25 11.90
N GLN A 62 -6.68 -3.77 13.07
CA GLN A 62 -5.27 -3.59 13.36
C GLN A 62 -4.78 -4.76 14.21
N VAL A 63 -3.63 -5.31 13.86
CA VAL A 63 -2.90 -6.28 14.67
C VAL A 63 -1.87 -5.50 15.45
N GLU A 64 -2.03 -5.48 16.76
CA GLU A 64 -1.19 -4.69 17.66
C GLU A 64 0.09 -5.40 18.03
N PHE A 65 1.18 -4.64 18.13
CA PHE A 65 2.48 -5.08 18.60
C PHE A 65 2.99 -4.12 19.67
N GLU A 66 3.78 -4.63 20.60
CA GLU A 66 4.30 -3.83 21.71
C GLU A 66 5.34 -2.79 21.25
N LYS A 67 6.25 -3.17 20.33
CA LYS A 67 7.41 -2.38 19.92
C LYS A 67 7.35 -1.85 18.50
N ALA A 68 6.59 -2.49 17.65
CA ALA A 68 6.40 -2.10 16.27
C ALA A 68 5.11 -1.31 16.08
N GLY A 69 5.01 -0.56 14.99
CA GLY A 69 3.74 -0.08 14.49
C GLY A 69 2.78 -1.22 14.15
N ASN A 70 1.49 -0.98 14.30
CA ASN A 70 0.47 -2.00 14.06
C ASN A 70 0.42 -2.42 12.59
N THR A 71 0.09 -3.68 12.32
CA THR A 71 -0.25 -4.13 10.96
C THR A 71 -1.72 -3.85 10.70
N LEU A 72 -2.01 -3.05 9.67
CA LEU A 72 -3.38 -2.77 9.22
C LEU A 72 -3.84 -3.82 8.21
N VAL A 73 -5.01 -4.40 8.45
CA VAL A 73 -5.67 -5.36 7.55
C VAL A 73 -7.03 -4.83 7.16
N GLY A 74 -7.29 -4.68 5.87
CA GLY A 74 -8.59 -4.32 5.31
C GLY A 74 -9.14 -5.45 4.43
N LYS A 75 -10.45 -5.65 4.40
CA LYS A 75 -11.12 -6.66 3.56
C LYS A 75 -12.41 -6.11 3.00
N ILE A 76 -12.69 -6.38 1.73
CA ILE A 76 -13.96 -6.09 1.08
C ILE A 76 -14.34 -7.23 0.13
N GLY A 77 -15.63 -7.51 0.01
CA GLY A 77 -16.14 -8.61 -0.82
C GLY A 77 -15.85 -10.00 -0.23
N ASP A 78 -16.08 -11.04 -1.03
CA ASP A 78 -15.81 -12.42 -0.62
C ASP A 78 -14.32 -12.75 -0.73
N THR A 79 -13.66 -12.85 0.43
CA THR A 79 -12.24 -13.22 0.54
C THR A 79 -12.04 -14.66 0.99
N SER A 80 -13.06 -15.53 0.86
CA SER A 80 -12.98 -16.96 1.19
C SER A 80 -12.51 -17.82 0.02
N LYS A 81 -12.65 -17.32 -1.20
CA LYS A 81 -12.28 -17.97 -2.46
C LYS A 81 -11.18 -17.19 -3.16
N ASP A 82 -11.39 -16.88 -4.44
CA ASP A 82 -10.47 -16.08 -5.23
C ASP A 82 -10.51 -14.62 -4.80
N PHE A 83 -9.38 -14.09 -4.35
CA PHE A 83 -9.26 -12.70 -3.91
C PHE A 83 -7.90 -12.11 -4.32
N ILE A 84 -7.86 -10.79 -4.38
CA ILE A 84 -6.64 -10.02 -4.63
C ILE A 84 -6.06 -9.62 -3.27
N VAL A 85 -4.74 -9.78 -3.11
CA VAL A 85 -4.02 -9.26 -1.94
C VAL A 85 -3.13 -8.11 -2.38
N LEU A 86 -3.30 -6.96 -1.72
CA LEU A 86 -2.43 -5.79 -1.84
C LEU A 86 -1.58 -5.71 -0.58
N LEU A 87 -0.27 -5.87 -0.76
CA LEU A 87 0.71 -5.85 0.33
C LEU A 87 1.56 -4.60 0.28
N GLY A 88 1.87 -4.05 1.44
CA GLY A 88 2.77 -2.92 1.57
C GLY A 88 3.17 -2.69 3.03
N HIS A 89 3.88 -1.58 3.26
CA HIS A 89 4.30 -1.16 4.59
C HIS A 89 4.13 0.34 4.79
N MET A 90 4.06 0.76 6.05
CA MET A 90 3.80 2.14 6.45
C MET A 90 5.02 2.81 7.06
N ASP A 91 5.98 2.03 7.54
CA ASP A 91 7.22 2.50 8.12
C ASP A 91 8.24 2.96 7.08
N THR A 92 9.31 3.56 7.55
CA THR A 92 10.44 4.05 6.73
C THR A 92 11.76 3.80 7.45
N VAL A 93 12.87 3.86 6.72
CA VAL A 93 14.24 3.79 7.28
C VAL A 93 14.66 5.07 8.02
N PHE A 94 13.87 6.13 7.96
CA PHE A 94 14.27 7.46 8.43
C PHE A 94 14.03 7.63 9.93
N LYS A 95 14.94 8.39 10.57
CA LYS A 95 14.85 8.71 12.00
C LYS A 95 13.85 9.84 12.24
N ASP A 96 13.36 9.93 13.47
CA ASP A 96 12.54 11.05 13.92
C ASP A 96 13.26 12.39 13.74
N GLY A 97 12.49 13.40 13.33
CA GLY A 97 13.02 14.73 13.00
C GLY A 97 13.39 14.88 11.52
N THR A 98 13.48 13.79 10.74
CA THR A 98 13.83 13.87 9.32
C THR A 98 12.79 14.67 8.52
N VAL A 99 11.52 14.60 8.88
CA VAL A 99 10.46 15.40 8.24
C VAL A 99 10.68 16.90 8.44
N ALA A 100 11.15 17.33 9.61
CA ALA A 100 11.46 18.74 9.86
C ALA A 100 12.60 19.27 8.98
N GLU A 101 13.59 18.43 8.67
CA GLU A 101 14.73 18.77 7.80
C GLU A 101 14.38 18.68 6.31
N ARG A 102 13.60 17.67 5.94
CA ARG A 102 13.27 17.33 4.54
C ARG A 102 11.77 17.05 4.36
N PRO A 103 10.89 18.08 4.57
CA PRO A 103 9.45 17.89 4.40
C PRO A 103 9.11 17.54 2.93
N PHE A 104 7.89 17.07 2.72
CA PHE A 104 7.38 16.87 1.37
C PHE A 104 7.47 18.13 0.53
N LYS A 105 8.01 18.03 -0.65
CA LYS A 105 8.05 19.10 -1.65
C LYS A 105 8.08 18.54 -3.06
N ILE A 106 7.62 19.34 -4.02
CA ILE A 106 7.77 19.05 -5.45
C ILE A 106 8.93 19.89 -5.98
N VAL A 107 9.94 19.24 -6.53
CA VAL A 107 11.12 19.88 -7.15
C VAL A 107 11.28 19.31 -8.56
N ASP A 108 11.26 20.16 -9.55
CA ASP A 108 11.38 19.78 -10.97
C ASP A 108 10.39 18.65 -11.37
N GLY A 109 9.15 18.75 -10.89
CA GLY A 109 8.09 17.77 -11.15
C GLY A 109 8.25 16.44 -10.41
N LYS A 110 9.21 16.33 -9.48
CA LYS A 110 9.45 15.13 -8.65
C LYS A 110 9.05 15.38 -7.20
N ALA A 111 8.31 14.45 -6.62
CA ALA A 111 8.02 14.47 -5.20
C ALA A 111 9.24 14.01 -4.40
N CYS A 112 9.60 14.79 -3.38
CA CYS A 112 10.73 14.54 -2.48
C CYS A 112 10.25 14.56 -1.04
N GLY A 113 10.86 13.73 -0.19
CA GLY A 113 10.55 13.63 1.25
C GLY A 113 10.76 12.20 1.78
N PRO A 114 10.75 11.99 3.11
CA PRO A 114 10.98 10.68 3.72
C PRO A 114 9.88 9.67 3.34
N GLY A 115 10.28 8.55 2.74
CA GLY A 115 9.34 7.52 2.31
C GLY A 115 8.44 7.90 1.12
N CYS A 116 8.75 8.98 0.37
CA CYS A 116 8.02 9.34 -0.85
C CYS A 116 7.89 8.15 -1.81
N LEU A 117 9.01 7.48 -2.10
CA LEU A 117 9.05 6.34 -3.02
C LEU A 117 8.73 5.03 -2.31
N ASP A 118 9.33 4.82 -1.14
CA ASP A 118 9.25 3.60 -0.35
C ASP A 118 8.61 3.88 1.02
N MET A 119 7.29 3.53 1.22
CA MET A 119 6.44 3.28 0.05
C MET A 119 5.14 4.09 0.11
N LYS A 120 5.17 5.30 0.73
CA LYS A 120 3.96 6.14 0.91
C LYS A 120 3.30 6.50 -0.43
N GLY A 121 4.10 6.76 -1.49
CA GLY A 121 3.57 6.97 -2.84
C GLY A 121 2.82 5.74 -3.36
N GLY A 122 3.34 4.54 -3.13
CA GLY A 122 2.67 3.29 -3.46
C GLY A 122 1.34 3.12 -2.72
N ILE A 123 1.28 3.51 -1.44
CA ILE A 123 0.03 3.48 -0.66
C ILE A 123 -1.02 4.42 -1.27
N VAL A 124 -0.63 5.64 -1.65
CA VAL A 124 -1.55 6.60 -2.29
C VAL A 124 -2.08 6.06 -3.62
N ILE A 125 -1.22 5.48 -4.46
CA ILE A 125 -1.63 4.83 -5.72
C ILE A 125 -2.63 3.72 -5.45
N MET A 126 -2.36 2.85 -4.47
CA MET A 126 -3.23 1.76 -4.07
C MET A 126 -4.62 2.27 -3.64
N LEU A 127 -4.67 3.25 -2.74
CA LEU A 127 -5.91 3.80 -2.21
C LEU A 127 -6.75 4.47 -3.32
N THR A 128 -6.10 5.20 -4.22
CA THR A 128 -6.77 5.84 -5.36
C THR A 128 -7.32 4.79 -6.33
N ALA A 129 -6.54 3.77 -6.66
CA ALA A 129 -6.99 2.67 -7.50
C ALA A 129 -8.21 1.96 -6.90
N LEU A 130 -8.19 1.67 -5.60
CA LEU A 130 -9.33 1.07 -4.88
C LEU A 130 -10.55 1.98 -4.94
N LYS A 131 -10.40 3.29 -4.69
CA LYS A 131 -11.48 4.27 -4.77
C LYS A 131 -12.15 4.26 -6.14
N VAL A 132 -11.36 4.33 -7.21
CA VAL A 132 -11.88 4.37 -8.58
C VAL A 132 -12.52 3.04 -8.98
N LEU A 133 -11.92 1.89 -8.64
CA LEU A 133 -12.48 0.58 -8.94
C LEU A 133 -13.83 0.38 -8.26
N LEU A 134 -13.94 0.70 -6.98
CA LEU A 134 -15.17 0.53 -6.20
C LEU A 134 -16.27 1.51 -6.67
N ALA A 135 -15.91 2.74 -7.05
CA ALA A 135 -16.84 3.70 -7.66
C ALA A 135 -17.42 3.20 -9.00
N ASN A 136 -16.72 2.28 -9.68
CA ASN A 136 -17.21 1.60 -10.90
C ASN A 136 -17.81 0.22 -10.62
N ASN A 137 -18.24 -0.04 -9.39
CA ASN A 137 -18.91 -1.27 -8.96
C ASN A 137 -18.09 -2.55 -9.20
N TYR A 138 -16.77 -2.47 -9.06
CA TYR A 138 -15.93 -3.66 -9.11
C TYR A 138 -16.30 -4.63 -8.00
N SER A 139 -16.66 -5.87 -8.38
CA SER A 139 -17.08 -6.91 -7.44
C SER A 139 -16.64 -8.32 -7.85
N LYS A 140 -15.76 -8.42 -8.87
CA LYS A 140 -15.34 -9.71 -9.43
C LYS A 140 -14.58 -10.57 -8.42
N HIS A 141 -13.69 -9.97 -7.65
CA HIS A 141 -12.92 -10.65 -6.61
C HIS A 141 -13.01 -9.87 -5.29
N GLY A 142 -12.96 -10.58 -4.18
CA GLY A 142 -12.68 -9.95 -2.90
C GLY A 142 -11.30 -9.30 -2.89
N ILE A 143 -11.10 -8.28 -2.07
CA ILE A 143 -9.80 -7.61 -1.94
C ILE A 143 -9.38 -7.61 -0.47
N LYS A 144 -8.12 -7.95 -0.23
CA LYS A 144 -7.44 -7.78 1.06
C LYS A 144 -6.33 -6.76 0.90
N VAL A 145 -6.26 -5.81 1.83
CA VAL A 145 -5.14 -4.88 2.00
C VAL A 145 -4.42 -5.27 3.27
N ILE A 146 -3.11 -5.42 3.23
CA ILE A 146 -2.28 -5.71 4.40
C ILE A 146 -1.08 -4.77 4.37
N LEU A 147 -0.99 -3.89 5.36
CA LEU A 147 0.09 -2.93 5.50
C LEU A 147 0.83 -3.17 6.80
N ALA A 148 2.11 -3.55 6.70
CA ALA A 148 2.99 -3.79 7.84
C ALA A 148 3.50 -2.47 8.45
N GLY A 149 3.89 -2.52 9.72
CA GLY A 149 4.42 -1.35 10.43
C GLY A 149 5.93 -1.41 10.72
N ASP A 150 6.65 -2.45 10.27
CA ASP A 150 8.08 -2.63 10.52
C ASP A 150 8.79 -3.47 9.44
N GLU A 151 8.43 -3.24 8.17
CA GLU A 151 9.02 -3.96 7.03
C GLU A 151 10.50 -3.64 6.87
N GLU A 152 10.89 -2.38 7.02
CA GLU A 152 12.25 -1.86 6.79
C GLU A 152 13.32 -2.44 7.75
N VAL A 153 12.86 -3.08 8.82
CA VAL A 153 13.70 -3.84 9.75
C VAL A 153 13.39 -5.35 9.71
N ALA A 154 12.88 -5.85 8.58
CA ALA A 154 12.57 -7.26 8.36
C ALA A 154 11.69 -7.88 9.46
N HIS A 155 10.75 -7.10 10.00
CA HIS A 155 9.80 -7.50 11.05
C HIS A 155 10.45 -7.94 12.39
N TYR A 156 11.65 -7.48 12.68
CA TYR A 156 12.34 -7.81 13.94
C TYR A 156 11.60 -7.33 15.19
N LEU A 157 10.80 -6.28 15.07
CA LEU A 157 10.09 -5.68 16.19
C LEU A 157 8.75 -6.36 16.47
N SER A 158 8.14 -6.99 15.47
CA SER A 158 6.78 -7.51 15.54
C SER A 158 6.65 -9.02 15.31
N ASN A 159 7.59 -9.64 14.58
CA ASN A 159 7.38 -10.96 13.94
C ASN A 159 6.14 -10.98 13.01
N ALA A 160 5.80 -9.84 12.40
CA ALA A 160 4.60 -9.68 11.58
C ALA A 160 4.57 -10.61 10.36
N SER A 161 5.70 -11.18 9.94
CA SER A 161 5.77 -12.12 8.82
C SER A 161 4.74 -13.25 8.93
N GLU A 162 4.60 -13.87 10.10
CA GLU A 162 3.61 -14.93 10.33
C GLU A 162 2.18 -14.41 10.24
N THR A 163 1.94 -13.22 10.80
CA THR A 163 0.64 -12.54 10.73
C THR A 163 0.28 -12.21 9.29
N ILE A 164 1.21 -11.64 8.52
CA ILE A 164 1.00 -11.28 7.12
C ILE A 164 0.68 -12.52 6.30
N LEU A 165 1.47 -13.59 6.42
CA LEU A 165 1.25 -14.84 5.70
C LEU A 165 -0.07 -15.49 6.09
N GLY A 166 -0.40 -15.55 7.38
CA GLY A 166 -1.67 -16.09 7.87
C GLY A 166 -2.88 -15.29 7.39
N LYS A 167 -2.79 -13.97 7.33
CA LYS A 167 -3.88 -13.10 6.83
C LYS A 167 -3.98 -13.10 5.32
N ALA A 168 -2.87 -13.16 4.61
CA ALA A 168 -2.85 -13.26 3.15
C ALA A 168 -3.45 -14.59 2.66
N ARG A 169 -3.30 -15.66 3.45
CA ARG A 169 -3.74 -17.02 3.06
C ARG A 169 -3.29 -17.41 1.66
N VAL A 170 -2.05 -17.08 1.34
CA VAL A 170 -1.45 -17.42 0.04
C VAL A 170 -1.11 -18.90 0.08
N LEU A 171 -1.60 -19.67 -0.89
CA LEU A 171 -1.17 -21.04 -1.12
C LEU A 171 0.34 -21.03 -1.38
N TRP A 172 1.08 -21.66 -0.47
CA TRP A 172 2.56 -21.62 -0.30
C TRP A 172 3.40 -21.95 -1.54
N GLN A 173 2.84 -22.28 -2.66
CA GLN A 173 3.60 -22.84 -3.78
C GLN A 173 4.40 -21.83 -4.62
N HIS A 174 4.21 -20.51 -4.47
CA HIS A 174 4.82 -19.53 -5.39
C HIS A 174 5.20 -18.16 -4.79
N LEU A 175 5.35 -18.03 -3.47
CA LEU A 175 5.77 -16.75 -2.89
C LEU A 175 7.30 -16.71 -2.75
N THR A 176 7.99 -16.19 -3.76
CA THR A 176 9.36 -15.71 -3.58
C THR A 176 9.27 -14.27 -3.08
N LEU A 177 9.42 -14.08 -1.76
CA LEU A 177 9.56 -12.76 -1.17
C LEU A 177 10.93 -12.22 -1.59
N LYS A 178 10.95 -11.33 -2.56
CA LYS A 178 12.10 -10.45 -2.77
C LYS A 178 11.75 -9.10 -2.13
N PRO A 179 12.71 -8.45 -1.45
CA PRO A 179 12.51 -7.09 -0.99
C PRO A 179 12.34 -6.20 -2.23
N VAL A 180 11.13 -5.72 -2.44
CA VAL A 180 10.83 -4.81 -3.55
C VAL A 180 9.85 -3.77 -3.06
N SER A 181 10.23 -2.52 -3.20
CA SER A 181 9.48 -1.30 -2.98
C SER A 181 8.26 -1.14 -3.91
N TRP A 182 7.48 -2.20 -4.13
CA TRP A 182 6.38 -2.17 -5.10
C TRP A 182 5.13 -2.80 -4.51
N ILE A 183 3.99 -2.19 -4.79
CA ILE A 183 2.69 -2.82 -4.58
C ILE A 183 2.64 -4.05 -5.49
N ARG A 184 2.54 -5.24 -4.89
CA ARG A 184 2.26 -6.46 -5.65
C ARG A 184 0.78 -6.75 -5.62
N VAL A 185 0.21 -6.87 -6.80
CA VAL A 185 -1.12 -7.46 -7.00
C VAL A 185 -0.89 -8.95 -7.25
N LEU A 186 -1.30 -9.79 -6.31
CA LEU A 186 -1.24 -11.25 -6.46
C LEU A 186 -2.62 -11.75 -6.86
N SER A 187 -2.74 -12.26 -8.08
CA SER A 187 -3.90 -13.00 -8.55
C SER A 187 -3.54 -14.49 -8.71
N PRO A 188 -4.44 -15.44 -8.39
CA PRO A 188 -4.22 -16.86 -8.64
C PRO A 188 -3.91 -17.18 -10.10
N ASP A 189 -4.43 -16.38 -11.04
CA ASP A 189 -4.26 -16.56 -12.49
C ASP A 189 -3.03 -15.84 -13.08
N ALA A 190 -2.23 -15.13 -12.28
CA ALA A 190 -1.06 -14.38 -12.76
C ALA A 190 0.08 -15.23 -13.34
N ARG A 191 -0.16 -16.52 -13.63
CA ARG A 191 0.82 -17.40 -14.27
C ARG A 191 1.06 -17.11 -15.75
N ALA A 192 0.18 -16.35 -16.43
CA ALA A 192 0.20 -16.28 -17.90
C ALA A 192 0.98 -15.12 -18.51
N ASP A 193 1.23 -14.00 -17.78
CA ASP A 193 1.68 -12.75 -18.43
C ASP A 193 2.97 -12.12 -17.88
N MET A 194 3.87 -12.89 -17.27
CA MET A 194 5.16 -12.36 -16.79
C MET A 194 6.27 -12.26 -17.85
N ASN A 195 5.94 -12.03 -19.11
CA ASN A 195 6.90 -11.76 -20.20
C ASN A 195 6.98 -10.27 -20.59
N LEU A 196 6.76 -9.35 -19.67
CA LEU A 196 7.05 -7.94 -19.94
C LEU A 196 8.55 -7.66 -19.68
N PRO A 197 9.27 -7.09 -20.66
CA PRO A 197 10.69 -6.79 -20.49
C PRO A 197 10.87 -5.70 -19.43
N TRP A 198 11.51 -6.07 -18.34
CA TRP A 198 11.85 -5.21 -17.23
C TRP A 198 12.92 -4.18 -17.69
N LYS A 199 12.59 -2.88 -17.69
CA LYS A 199 13.59 -1.83 -17.76
C LYS A 199 13.76 -1.23 -16.36
N PRO A 200 14.93 -1.37 -15.73
CA PRO A 200 15.19 -0.71 -14.46
C PRO A 200 15.26 0.80 -14.66
N MET A 201 14.42 1.56 -13.98
CA MET A 201 14.67 2.98 -13.79
C MET A 201 15.78 3.10 -12.74
N VAL A 202 16.96 3.46 -13.18
CA VAL A 202 18.13 3.71 -12.35
C VAL A 202 17.80 4.86 -11.42
N ALA A 203 17.74 4.57 -10.11
CA ALA A 203 17.70 5.60 -9.09
C ALA A 203 19.04 6.32 -9.10
N ALA A 204 19.06 7.62 -9.40
CA ALA A 204 20.23 8.46 -9.20
C ALA A 204 20.44 8.63 -7.70
N HIS A 205 21.49 8.01 -7.19
CA HIS A 205 22.07 8.33 -5.88
C HIS A 205 22.78 9.68 -6.01
N THR A 206 22.32 10.68 -5.34
CA THR A 206 23.13 11.76 -4.74
C THR A 206 22.39 12.29 -3.53
#